data_8aafae657a2fab66650eaabe112a0445
#
_entry.id   8aafae657a2fab66650eaabe112a0445
#
_cell.length_a   1.000
_cell.length_b   1.000
_cell.length_c   1.000
_cell.angle_alpha   90.00
_cell.angle_beta   90.00
_cell.angle_gamma   90.00
#
_symmetry.space_group_name_H-M   'P 1'
#
loop_
_entity.id
_entity.type
_entity.pdbx_description
1 polymer ?
#
loop_
_entity_poly.entity_id
_entity_poly.type
_entity_poly.pdbx_seq_one_letter_code
_entity_poly.pdbx_strand_id
1 'polypeptide(L)'
;MAATVARTGMRIVFGVAIIAALAFSSTAKAGLVGTGPAAFCDPAVTQPFSAWGDAASYARLLNGGFEAGDAGWALGGGARVVSGNEPFFVAGNTADSHSLLLPAGSSAYSGTVCFALGDWHLRLLMRNAGSPAGRLHVQVIVPSLVGGLLTILDGGTVGSGSSWTPSPRLELLLCNVTSLLGTNAVAFRFTPVGPGAAYQIDDVYLDPWKDR
;
A
#
# COMPACT_ATOMS: atom_id res chain seq x y z
N MET A 1 -8.22 -44.36 80.60
CA MET A 1 -7.45 -44.32 79.35
C MET A 1 -8.07 -43.27 78.44
N ALA A 2 -7.45 -42.10 78.38
CA ALA A 2 -7.95 -40.99 77.57
C ALA A 2 -7.02 -40.83 76.36
N ALA A 3 -7.56 -40.96 75.17
CA ALA A 3 -6.83 -40.79 73.91
C ALA A 3 -6.94 -39.34 73.39
N THR A 4 -5.84 -38.65 73.35
CA THR A 4 -5.71 -37.27 72.88
C THR A 4 -5.59 -37.29 71.34
N VAL A 5 -6.57 -36.69 70.63
CA VAL A 5 -6.52 -36.53 69.19
C VAL A 5 -5.85 -35.18 68.85
N ALA A 6 -4.67 -35.25 68.28
CA ALA A 6 -3.98 -34.05 67.74
C ALA A 6 -4.59 -33.65 66.41
N ARG A 7 -5.13 -32.42 66.31
CA ARG A 7 -5.57 -31.78 65.05
C ARG A 7 -4.41 -31.05 64.41
N THR A 8 -3.92 -31.61 63.29
CA THR A 8 -2.94 -30.96 62.45
C THR A 8 -3.63 -29.95 61.51
N GLY A 9 -3.46 -28.67 61.77
CA GLY A 9 -4.00 -27.60 60.94
C GLY A 9 -3.15 -27.41 59.67
N MET A 10 -3.70 -27.75 58.54
CA MET A 10 -3.11 -27.50 57.23
C MET A 10 -3.38 -26.05 56.81
N ARG A 11 -2.37 -25.19 56.85
CA ARG A 11 -2.43 -23.83 56.34
C ARG A 11 -2.26 -23.86 54.87
N ILE A 12 -3.36 -23.61 54.09
CA ILE A 12 -3.32 -23.40 52.66
C ILE A 12 -2.89 -21.96 52.42
N VAL A 13 -1.67 -21.77 51.90
CA VAL A 13 -1.18 -20.47 51.46
C VAL A 13 -1.65 -20.31 50.00
N PHE A 14 -2.66 -19.43 49.81
CA PHE A 14 -3.03 -19.00 48.46
C PHE A 14 -1.98 -18.04 47.94
N GLY A 15 -1.09 -18.55 47.09
CA GLY A 15 -0.20 -17.72 46.29
C GLY A 15 -1.02 -17.02 45.19
N VAL A 16 -1.24 -15.71 45.33
CA VAL A 16 -1.79 -14.91 44.22
C VAL A 16 -0.69 -14.67 43.21
N ALA A 17 -0.72 -15.46 42.12
CA ALA A 17 0.12 -15.19 40.97
C ALA A 17 -0.47 -13.98 40.22
N ILE A 18 0.14 -12.81 40.38
CA ILE A 18 -0.15 -11.64 39.54
C ILE A 18 0.50 -11.88 38.16
N ILE A 19 -0.29 -12.33 37.24
CA ILE A 19 0.10 -12.37 35.84
C ILE A 19 0.04 -10.92 35.30
N ALA A 20 1.19 -10.26 35.27
CA ALA A 20 1.34 -8.99 34.58
C ALA A 20 1.20 -9.26 33.07
N ALA A 21 0.00 -9.11 32.56
CA ALA A 21 -0.23 -9.06 31.11
C ALA A 21 0.44 -7.79 30.57
N LEU A 22 1.65 -7.93 30.03
CA LEU A 22 2.27 -6.91 29.20
C LEU A 22 1.42 -6.77 27.94
N ALA A 23 0.47 -5.87 27.97
CA ALA A 23 -0.22 -5.40 26.80
C ALA A 23 0.82 -4.66 25.94
N PHE A 24 1.39 -5.37 24.96
CA PHE A 24 2.05 -4.72 23.83
C PHE A 24 0.97 -3.97 23.06
N SER A 25 0.73 -2.73 23.43
CA SER A 25 0.01 -1.78 22.63
C SER A 25 0.88 -1.51 21.41
N SER A 26 0.78 -2.37 20.37
CA SER A 26 1.15 -1.98 19.03
C SER A 26 0.21 -0.82 18.69
N THR A 27 0.69 0.40 18.85
CA THR A 27 0.10 1.55 18.20
C THR A 27 0.22 1.30 16.71
N ALA A 28 -0.77 0.59 16.15
CA ALA A 28 -1.04 0.71 14.73
C ALA A 28 -1.24 2.19 14.51
N LYS A 29 -0.24 2.87 13.96
CA LYS A 29 -0.46 4.15 13.31
C LYS A 29 -1.44 3.83 12.19
N ALA A 30 -2.74 3.92 12.47
CA ALA A 30 -3.71 4.18 11.44
C ALA A 30 -3.25 5.53 10.87
N GLY A 31 -2.37 5.46 9.88
CA GLY A 31 -2.05 6.60 9.07
C GLY A 31 -3.36 7.00 8.42
N LEU A 32 -4.05 7.91 9.09
CA LEU A 32 -5.10 8.68 8.45
C LEU A 32 -4.49 9.12 7.13
N VAL A 33 -5.14 8.77 6.01
CA VAL A 33 -4.81 9.33 4.71
C VAL A 33 -4.62 10.81 4.97
N GLY A 34 -3.35 11.27 4.94
CA GLY A 34 -3.02 12.56 5.46
C GLY A 34 -3.85 13.60 4.71
N THR A 35 -4.57 14.42 5.46
CA THR A 35 -4.94 15.76 5.02
C THR A 35 -3.62 16.56 4.95
N GLY A 36 -2.69 16.05 4.13
CA GLY A 36 -1.43 16.70 3.83
C GLY A 36 -1.65 17.82 2.84
N PRO A 37 -0.70 18.75 2.73
CA PRO A 37 -0.79 19.88 1.83
C PRO A 37 -1.00 19.40 0.41
N ALA A 38 -1.86 20.12 -0.30
CA ALA A 38 -2.21 20.08 -1.71
C ALA A 38 -1.73 18.80 -2.46
N ALA A 39 -2.70 18.02 -2.88
CA ALA A 39 -2.48 16.92 -3.79
C ALA A 39 -1.49 17.33 -4.88
N PHE A 40 -0.58 16.42 -5.25
CA PHE A 40 0.38 16.61 -6.32
C PHE A 40 -0.40 16.74 -7.65
N CYS A 41 -0.63 17.98 -8.09
CA CYS A 41 -1.61 18.29 -9.15
C CYS A 41 -1.02 18.64 -10.50
N ASP A 42 0.29 18.75 -10.63
CA ASP A 42 0.93 19.12 -11.90
C ASP A 42 2.28 18.40 -12.11
N PRO A 43 2.26 17.07 -12.16
CA PRO A 43 3.47 16.30 -12.37
C PRO A 43 3.97 16.43 -13.82
N ALA A 44 5.27 16.36 -14.00
CA ALA A 44 5.85 16.13 -15.31
C ALA A 44 5.41 14.75 -15.83
N VAL A 45 5.12 14.68 -17.14
CA VAL A 45 4.73 13.46 -17.81
C VAL A 45 5.86 12.91 -18.66
N THR A 46 5.91 11.57 -18.75
CA THR A 46 6.86 10.83 -19.57
C THR A 46 6.15 9.65 -20.23
N GLN A 47 6.84 8.92 -21.11
CA GLN A 47 6.34 7.71 -21.74
C GLN A 47 7.09 6.46 -21.25
N PRO A 48 7.00 6.10 -19.97
CA PRO A 48 7.85 5.10 -19.33
C PRO A 48 7.61 3.68 -19.90
N PHE A 49 6.45 3.43 -20.52
CA PHE A 49 6.07 2.11 -21.01
C PHE A 49 6.16 1.99 -22.54
N SER A 50 6.77 2.95 -23.23
CA SER A 50 6.92 2.94 -24.69
C SER A 50 7.67 1.72 -25.23
N ALA A 51 8.65 1.21 -24.50
CA ALA A 51 9.38 -0.02 -24.83
C ALA A 51 8.49 -1.27 -24.87
N TRP A 52 7.30 -1.23 -24.27
CA TRP A 52 6.29 -2.29 -24.28
C TRP A 52 5.07 -1.95 -25.17
N GLY A 53 5.24 -0.99 -26.10
CA GLY A 53 4.21 -0.60 -27.06
C GLY A 53 3.12 0.31 -26.47
N ASP A 54 3.33 0.86 -25.29
CA ASP A 54 2.42 1.83 -24.67
C ASP A 54 3.04 3.24 -24.73
N ALA A 55 2.62 4.00 -25.73
CA ALA A 55 3.10 5.36 -25.98
C ALA A 55 2.29 6.44 -25.24
N ALA A 56 1.41 6.07 -24.32
CA ALA A 56 0.67 7.04 -23.51
C ALA A 56 1.61 7.79 -22.56
N SER A 57 1.28 9.04 -22.28
CA SER A 57 1.98 9.86 -21.32
C SER A 57 1.50 9.55 -19.91
N TYR A 58 2.44 9.38 -18.98
CA TYR A 58 2.17 9.04 -17.59
C TYR A 58 2.88 10.00 -16.65
N ALA A 59 2.23 10.32 -15.54
CA ALA A 59 2.77 11.04 -14.42
C ALA A 59 3.18 10.09 -13.30
N ARG A 60 4.44 10.12 -12.84
CA ARG A 60 4.87 9.32 -11.70
C ARG A 60 4.25 9.87 -10.42
N LEU A 61 3.71 9.00 -9.56
CA LEU A 61 3.26 9.39 -8.23
C LEU A 61 4.42 9.96 -7.41
N LEU A 62 4.09 10.82 -6.46
CA LEU A 62 5.10 11.36 -5.55
C LEU A 62 5.86 10.22 -4.88
N ASN A 63 7.18 10.21 -5.04
CA ASN A 63 8.06 9.14 -4.58
C ASN A 63 7.60 7.73 -5.02
N GLY A 64 7.03 7.61 -6.22
CA GLY A 64 6.54 6.33 -6.77
C GLY A 64 7.65 5.34 -7.13
N GLY A 65 8.92 5.78 -7.16
CA GLY A 65 10.13 4.95 -7.30
C GLY A 65 10.85 4.68 -5.98
N PHE A 66 10.29 5.11 -4.83
CA PHE A 66 10.77 4.82 -3.47
C PHE A 66 12.20 5.25 -3.13
N GLU A 67 12.83 6.11 -3.91
CA GLU A 67 14.21 6.55 -3.70
C GLU A 67 14.37 7.46 -2.47
N ALA A 68 13.30 8.09 -2.01
CA ALA A 68 13.25 8.83 -0.75
C ALA A 68 12.71 7.98 0.43
N GLY A 69 12.90 6.65 0.39
CA GLY A 69 12.34 5.74 1.37
C GLY A 69 10.80 5.71 1.28
N ASP A 70 10.13 5.72 2.41
CA ASP A 70 8.65 5.72 2.50
C ASP A 70 8.03 7.13 2.49
N ALA A 71 8.80 8.16 2.16
CA ALA A 71 8.31 9.55 2.15
C ALA A 71 7.07 9.70 1.26
N GLY A 72 5.98 10.19 1.84
CA GLY A 72 4.69 10.35 1.16
C GLY A 72 3.85 9.07 1.05
N TRP A 73 4.32 7.94 1.59
CA TRP A 73 3.60 6.67 1.62
C TRP A 73 3.30 6.24 3.06
N ALA A 74 2.16 5.58 3.28
CA ALA A 74 1.84 4.97 4.56
C ALA A 74 1.92 3.44 4.42
N LEU A 75 2.87 2.83 5.13
CA LEU A 75 3.16 1.40 5.05
C LEU A 75 2.62 0.65 6.27
N GLY A 76 2.03 -0.52 6.06
CA GLY A 76 1.48 -1.36 7.10
C GLY A 76 1.73 -2.86 6.88
N GLY A 77 1.61 -3.66 7.94
CA GLY A 77 1.71 -5.12 7.86
C GLY A 77 3.08 -5.66 7.41
N GLY A 78 4.16 -4.91 7.65
CA GLY A 78 5.50 -5.31 7.23
C GLY A 78 5.91 -4.87 5.83
N ALA A 79 5.08 -4.07 5.15
CA ALA A 79 5.50 -3.36 3.93
C ALA A 79 6.72 -2.49 4.23
N ARG A 80 7.68 -2.47 3.33
CA ARG A 80 8.92 -1.70 3.51
C ARG A 80 9.63 -1.43 2.20
N VAL A 81 10.34 -0.32 2.14
CA VAL A 81 11.29 -0.06 1.07
C VAL A 81 12.51 -0.95 1.24
N VAL A 82 12.99 -1.50 0.15
CA VAL A 82 14.14 -2.42 0.09
C VAL A 82 15.10 -1.99 -1.01
N SER A 83 16.35 -2.39 -0.89
CA SER A 83 17.33 -2.24 -1.96
C SER A 83 16.97 -3.12 -3.15
N GLY A 84 17.24 -2.65 -4.35
CA GLY A 84 16.94 -3.31 -5.61
C GLY A 84 15.83 -2.58 -6.35
N ASN A 85 16.18 -2.08 -7.55
CA ASN A 85 15.32 -1.38 -8.49
C ASN A 85 14.81 -2.33 -9.57
N GLU A 86 13.81 -1.91 -10.31
CA GLU A 86 13.47 -2.53 -11.58
C GLU A 86 14.64 -2.33 -12.58
N PRO A 87 14.92 -3.30 -13.47
CA PRO A 87 16.14 -3.26 -14.29
C PRO A 87 16.05 -2.36 -15.53
N PHE A 88 14.91 -1.75 -15.81
CA PHE A 88 14.66 -0.99 -17.03
C PHE A 88 14.92 0.51 -16.85
N PHE A 89 14.98 0.98 -15.60
CA PHE A 89 15.15 2.38 -15.23
C PHE A 89 14.19 3.31 -15.98
N VAL A 90 12.90 2.95 -15.95
CA VAL A 90 11.86 3.66 -16.71
C VAL A 90 11.68 5.13 -16.29
N ALA A 91 12.09 5.48 -15.10
CA ALA A 91 12.17 6.86 -14.63
C ALA A 91 13.32 7.67 -15.26
N GLY A 92 14.20 7.02 -16.02
CA GLY A 92 15.34 7.64 -16.68
C GLY A 92 16.54 7.91 -15.76
N ASN A 93 16.53 7.44 -14.52
CA ASN A 93 17.64 7.62 -13.57
C ASN A 93 18.30 6.28 -13.23
N THR A 94 19.50 6.05 -13.75
CA THR A 94 20.28 4.82 -13.50
C THR A 94 20.85 4.72 -12.10
N ALA A 95 20.70 5.74 -11.27
CA ALA A 95 21.08 5.72 -9.85
C ALA A 95 19.96 5.21 -8.95
N ASP A 96 18.75 5.01 -9.49
CA ASP A 96 17.63 4.45 -8.74
C ASP A 96 17.98 3.04 -8.24
N SER A 97 17.71 2.78 -6.97
CA SER A 97 18.24 1.60 -6.28
C SER A 97 17.27 0.98 -5.28
N HIS A 98 16.05 1.48 -5.20
CA HIS A 98 15.06 1.06 -4.24
C HIS A 98 13.75 0.62 -4.90
N SER A 99 12.96 -0.12 -4.15
CA SER A 99 11.60 -0.53 -4.51
C SER A 99 10.80 -0.87 -3.26
N LEU A 100 9.50 -1.02 -3.36
CA LEU A 100 8.63 -1.35 -2.24
C LEU A 100 8.32 -2.85 -2.20
N LEU A 101 8.71 -3.52 -1.11
CA LEU A 101 8.32 -4.90 -0.83
C LEU A 101 7.04 -4.93 0.00
N LEU A 102 6.07 -5.68 -0.50
CA LEU A 102 4.78 -5.96 0.11
C LEU A 102 4.68 -7.44 0.47
N PRO A 103 5.01 -7.87 1.70
CA PRO A 103 4.79 -9.24 2.16
C PRO A 103 3.31 -9.58 2.30
N ALA A 104 3.00 -10.86 2.52
CA ALA A 104 1.64 -11.30 2.82
C ALA A 104 1.05 -10.56 4.02
N GLY A 105 -0.19 -10.10 3.90
CA GLY A 105 -0.88 -9.34 4.95
C GLY A 105 -0.46 -7.88 5.09
N SER A 106 0.42 -7.40 4.21
CA SER A 106 0.82 -6.00 4.20
C SER A 106 -0.08 -5.12 3.32
N SER A 107 0.08 -3.82 3.47
CA SER A 107 -0.51 -2.83 2.57
C SER A 107 0.35 -1.57 2.50
N ALA A 108 0.26 -0.87 1.38
CA ALA A 108 0.84 0.45 1.20
C ALA A 108 -0.21 1.41 0.63
N TYR A 109 -0.19 2.64 1.13
CA TYR A 109 -1.05 3.71 0.63
C TYR A 109 -0.16 4.81 0.07
N SER A 110 -0.44 5.26 -1.15
CA SER A 110 0.25 6.41 -1.72
C SER A 110 -0.17 7.71 -1.02
N GLY A 111 0.62 8.75 -1.18
CA GLY A 111 0.14 10.12 -0.98
C GLY A 111 -1.03 10.43 -1.91
N THR A 112 -1.75 11.50 -1.61
CA THR A 112 -2.84 11.98 -2.47
C THR A 112 -2.29 12.60 -3.75
N VAL A 113 -2.92 12.28 -4.86
CA VAL A 113 -2.65 12.84 -6.17
C VAL A 113 -3.92 13.46 -6.73
N CYS A 114 -3.80 14.57 -7.46
CA CYS A 114 -4.93 15.12 -8.18
C CYS A 114 -5.38 14.17 -9.27
N PHE A 115 -6.68 14.03 -9.33
CA PHE A 115 -7.34 13.14 -10.25
C PHE A 115 -8.34 13.97 -11.09
N ALA A 116 -8.25 13.88 -12.40
CA ALA A 116 -9.17 14.54 -13.33
C ALA A 116 -10.09 13.51 -14.01
N LEU A 117 -11.22 13.99 -14.52
CA LEU A 117 -12.04 13.21 -15.45
C LEU A 117 -11.17 12.83 -16.66
N GLY A 118 -10.90 11.53 -16.80
CA GLY A 118 -10.07 11.02 -17.90
C GLY A 118 -8.72 10.45 -17.50
N ASP A 119 -8.36 10.46 -16.23
CA ASP A 119 -7.22 9.68 -15.72
C ASP A 119 -7.62 8.21 -15.70
N TRP A 120 -7.26 7.48 -16.78
CA TRP A 120 -7.87 6.20 -17.11
C TRP A 120 -7.11 5.02 -16.57
N HIS A 121 -5.79 5.16 -16.36
CA HIS A 121 -4.95 4.00 -16.07
C HIS A 121 -3.92 4.28 -14.99
N LEU A 122 -3.81 3.33 -14.07
CA LEU A 122 -2.64 3.18 -13.21
C LEU A 122 -1.74 2.08 -13.81
N ARG A 123 -0.44 2.32 -13.84
CA ARG A 123 0.59 1.32 -14.19
C ARG A 123 1.78 1.40 -13.24
N LEU A 124 2.48 0.30 -13.12
CA LEU A 124 3.66 0.19 -12.27
C LEU A 124 4.58 -0.92 -12.78
N LEU A 125 5.82 -0.91 -12.39
CA LEU A 125 6.71 -2.05 -12.51
C LEU A 125 6.47 -2.97 -11.31
N MET A 126 6.37 -4.28 -11.56
CA MET A 126 6.05 -5.24 -10.50
C MET A 126 6.69 -6.60 -10.74
N ARG A 127 6.96 -7.31 -9.64
CA ARG A 127 7.28 -8.74 -9.67
C ARG A 127 6.62 -9.47 -8.51
N ASN A 128 6.30 -10.73 -8.72
CA ASN A 128 5.83 -11.60 -7.65
C ASN A 128 7.03 -12.05 -6.81
N ALA A 129 7.00 -11.75 -5.52
CA ALA A 129 8.01 -12.13 -4.54
C ALA A 129 7.54 -13.26 -3.62
N GLY A 130 6.36 -13.84 -3.89
CA GLY A 130 5.74 -14.89 -3.09
C GLY A 130 5.18 -16.05 -3.91
N SER A 131 4.03 -16.54 -3.51
CA SER A 131 3.34 -17.63 -4.20
C SER A 131 2.91 -17.23 -5.62
N PRO A 132 3.08 -18.09 -6.63
CA PRO A 132 2.61 -17.85 -8.01
C PRO A 132 1.10 -17.62 -8.12
N ALA A 133 0.32 -18.14 -7.18
CA ALA A 133 -1.13 -17.89 -7.10
C ALA A 133 -1.48 -16.53 -6.50
N GLY A 134 -0.51 -15.85 -5.88
CA GLY A 134 -0.70 -14.52 -5.31
C GLY A 134 -1.04 -13.48 -6.38
N ARG A 135 -1.77 -12.47 -5.98
CA ARG A 135 -2.13 -11.31 -6.81
C ARG A 135 -1.88 -10.03 -6.04
N LEU A 136 -1.72 -8.93 -6.75
CA LEU A 136 -1.68 -7.59 -6.19
C LEU A 136 -3.05 -6.94 -6.43
N HIS A 137 -3.75 -6.61 -5.36
CA HIS A 137 -5.00 -5.86 -5.41
C HIS A 137 -4.71 -4.37 -5.26
N VAL A 138 -5.27 -3.57 -6.15
CA VAL A 138 -5.18 -2.12 -6.14
C VAL A 138 -6.55 -1.53 -5.89
N GLN A 139 -6.62 -0.57 -4.99
CA GLN A 139 -7.85 0.15 -4.65
C GLN A 139 -7.62 1.65 -4.78
N VAL A 140 -8.65 2.38 -5.20
CA VAL A 140 -8.67 3.84 -5.21
C VAL A 140 -9.34 4.32 -3.94
N ILE A 141 -8.66 5.13 -3.17
CA ILE A 141 -9.15 5.73 -1.93
C ILE A 141 -9.53 7.16 -2.22
N VAL A 142 -10.81 7.47 -2.09
CA VAL A 142 -11.36 8.82 -2.31
C VAL A 142 -11.62 9.45 -0.94
N PRO A 143 -10.83 10.46 -0.53
CA PRO A 143 -11.13 11.20 0.69
C PRO A 143 -12.42 11.99 0.49
N SER A 144 -13.41 11.80 1.36
CA SER A 144 -14.63 12.60 1.33
C SER A 144 -14.45 13.89 2.12
N LEU A 145 -14.83 15.01 1.53
CA LEU A 145 -14.90 16.31 2.22
C LEU A 145 -16.12 16.41 3.16
N VAL A 146 -17.08 15.52 3.01
CA VAL A 146 -18.33 15.53 3.80
C VAL A 146 -18.33 14.36 4.78
N GLY A 147 -18.27 14.67 6.07
CA GLY A 147 -18.46 13.69 7.15
C GLY A 147 -17.28 12.76 7.42
N GLY A 148 -16.10 12.97 6.82
CA GLY A 148 -14.90 12.14 7.10
C GLY A 148 -14.99 10.69 6.59
N LEU A 149 -15.97 10.37 5.77
CA LEU A 149 -16.11 9.04 5.16
C LEU A 149 -15.12 8.87 4.01
N LEU A 150 -14.39 7.74 4.01
CA LEU A 150 -13.58 7.33 2.88
C LEU A 150 -14.41 6.47 1.93
N THR A 151 -14.40 6.80 0.65
CA THR A 151 -14.93 5.90 -0.39
C THR A 151 -13.79 5.07 -0.95
N ILE A 152 -13.96 3.76 -0.95
CA ILE A 152 -12.97 2.82 -1.49
C ILE A 152 -13.57 2.21 -2.76
N LEU A 153 -12.89 2.40 -3.87
CA LEU A 153 -13.28 1.84 -5.16
C LEU A 153 -12.28 0.75 -5.55
N ASP A 154 -12.76 -0.27 -6.23
CA ASP A 154 -11.91 -1.33 -6.76
C ASP A 154 -11.16 -0.83 -7.99
N GLY A 155 -9.84 -0.83 -7.93
CA GLY A 155 -8.94 -0.53 -9.04
C GLY A 155 -8.49 -1.78 -9.79
N GLY A 156 -8.89 -2.97 -9.32
CA GLY A 156 -8.57 -4.24 -9.95
C GLY A 156 -7.48 -5.06 -9.25
N THR A 157 -7.29 -6.25 -9.79
CA THR A 157 -6.33 -7.24 -9.28
C THR A 157 -5.42 -7.71 -10.41
N VAL A 158 -4.11 -7.63 -10.20
CA VAL A 158 -3.10 -8.00 -11.21
C VAL A 158 -2.14 -9.06 -10.69
N GLY A 159 -1.54 -9.80 -11.62
CA GLY A 159 -0.51 -10.79 -11.34
C GLY A 159 0.71 -10.58 -12.22
N SER A 160 1.87 -11.04 -11.73
CA SER A 160 3.11 -11.11 -12.49
C SER A 160 3.88 -12.38 -12.16
N GLY A 161 4.90 -12.68 -12.96
CA GLY A 161 5.92 -13.68 -12.63
C GLY A 161 6.93 -13.14 -11.61
N SER A 162 7.98 -13.93 -11.35
CA SER A 162 9.07 -13.56 -10.44
C SER A 162 10.03 -12.52 -11.03
N SER A 163 10.00 -12.30 -12.33
CA SER A 163 10.78 -11.26 -13.01
C SER A 163 10.02 -9.95 -13.02
N TRP A 164 10.76 -8.82 -13.01
CA TRP A 164 10.18 -7.51 -13.19
C TRP A 164 9.47 -7.37 -14.54
N THR A 165 8.28 -6.80 -14.54
CA THR A 165 7.48 -6.54 -15.73
C THR A 165 6.55 -5.36 -15.45
N PRO A 166 6.18 -4.57 -16.47
CA PRO A 166 5.11 -3.61 -16.31
C PRO A 166 3.79 -4.32 -16.02
N SER A 167 2.97 -3.73 -15.14
CA SER A 167 1.60 -4.19 -14.93
C SER A 167 0.78 -4.04 -16.21
N PRO A 168 -0.32 -4.78 -16.39
CA PRO A 168 -1.38 -4.34 -17.28
C PRO A 168 -1.84 -2.93 -16.91
N ARG A 169 -2.51 -2.25 -17.82
CA ARG A 169 -3.24 -1.02 -17.49
C ARG A 169 -4.36 -1.38 -16.52
N LEU A 170 -4.33 -0.77 -15.34
CA LEU A 170 -5.41 -0.86 -14.38
C LEU A 170 -6.39 0.25 -14.69
N GLU A 171 -7.54 -0.11 -15.22
CA GLU A 171 -8.56 0.86 -15.62
C GLU A 171 -9.27 1.44 -14.38
N LEU A 172 -9.26 2.75 -14.26
CA LEU A 172 -9.84 3.48 -13.14
C LEU A 172 -11.24 4.03 -13.50
N LEU A 173 -12.03 3.26 -14.24
CA LEU A 173 -13.32 3.68 -14.82
C LEU A 173 -14.33 4.25 -13.82
N LEU A 174 -14.19 3.95 -12.54
CA LEU A 174 -15.08 4.45 -11.49
C LEU A 174 -14.79 5.89 -11.08
N CYS A 175 -13.78 6.50 -11.64
CA CYS A 175 -13.34 7.85 -11.28
C CYS A 175 -14.26 8.94 -11.80
N ASN A 176 -15.15 8.65 -12.74
CA ASN A 176 -16.26 9.56 -13.08
C ASN A 176 -17.17 9.85 -11.88
N VAL A 177 -17.08 9.07 -10.82
CA VAL A 177 -17.84 9.28 -9.57
C VAL A 177 -17.16 10.30 -8.65
N THR A 178 -15.84 10.48 -8.74
CA THR A 178 -15.11 11.40 -7.84
C THR A 178 -15.50 12.86 -8.05
N SER A 179 -15.79 13.27 -9.28
CA SER A 179 -16.28 14.62 -9.57
C SER A 179 -17.66 14.90 -8.95
N LEU A 180 -18.49 13.85 -8.81
CA LEU A 180 -19.79 13.94 -8.14
C LEU A 180 -19.64 14.03 -6.62
N LEU A 181 -18.51 13.55 -6.08
CA LEU A 181 -18.20 13.60 -4.64
C LEU A 181 -17.48 14.89 -4.23
N GLY A 182 -17.23 15.80 -5.17
CA GLY A 182 -16.64 17.12 -4.89
C GLY A 182 -15.15 17.07 -4.51
N THR A 183 -14.44 16.01 -4.85
CA THR A 183 -12.98 15.88 -4.64
C THR A 183 -12.26 15.57 -5.93
N ASN A 184 -11.10 16.21 -6.11
CA ASN A 184 -10.18 15.94 -7.22
C ASN A 184 -8.90 15.23 -6.74
N ALA A 185 -8.88 14.74 -5.52
CA ALA A 185 -7.72 14.06 -4.95
C ALA A 185 -8.06 12.63 -4.58
N VAL A 186 -7.18 11.70 -4.96
CA VAL A 186 -7.28 10.27 -4.64
C VAL A 186 -5.94 9.76 -4.12
N ALA A 187 -5.97 8.67 -3.38
CA ALA A 187 -4.79 7.87 -3.05
C ALA A 187 -5.01 6.44 -3.55
N PHE A 188 -3.93 5.68 -3.67
CA PHE A 188 -3.99 4.30 -4.07
C PHE A 188 -3.55 3.40 -2.93
N ARG A 189 -4.25 2.28 -2.76
CA ARG A 189 -3.87 1.23 -1.83
C ARG A 189 -3.46 -0.01 -2.60
N PHE A 190 -2.31 -0.57 -2.22
CA PHE A 190 -1.75 -1.79 -2.78
C PHE A 190 -1.75 -2.87 -1.71
N THR A 191 -2.31 -4.05 -1.99
CA THR A 191 -2.42 -5.15 -1.03
C THR A 191 -2.17 -6.49 -1.73
N PRO A 192 -1.18 -7.28 -1.32
CA PRO A 192 -1.07 -8.65 -1.79
C PRO A 192 -2.24 -9.49 -1.30
N VAL A 193 -2.87 -10.25 -2.19
CA VAL A 193 -4.03 -11.09 -1.90
C VAL A 193 -3.80 -12.53 -2.37
N GLY A 194 -4.38 -13.47 -1.64
CA GLY A 194 -4.20 -14.90 -1.87
C GLY A 194 -3.15 -15.54 -0.95
N PRO A 195 -3.14 -16.87 -0.85
CA PRO A 195 -2.23 -17.59 0.05
C PRO A 195 -0.76 -17.35 -0.32
N GLY A 196 0.04 -16.87 0.65
CA GLY A 196 1.47 -16.62 0.46
C GLY A 196 1.81 -15.53 -0.57
N ALA A 197 0.85 -14.64 -0.88
CA ALA A 197 1.06 -13.55 -1.82
C ALA A 197 2.08 -12.56 -1.27
N ALA A 198 3.06 -12.21 -2.08
CA ALA A 198 3.99 -11.11 -1.82
C ALA A 198 4.37 -10.47 -3.14
N TYR A 199 4.53 -9.16 -3.14
CA TYR A 199 4.88 -8.40 -4.34
C TYR A 199 6.00 -7.42 -4.04
N GLN A 200 6.81 -7.16 -5.05
CA GLN A 200 7.70 -6.01 -5.08
C GLN A 200 7.23 -5.10 -6.19
N ILE A 201 7.07 -3.84 -5.89
CA ILE A 201 6.57 -2.83 -6.83
C ILE A 201 7.52 -1.65 -6.89
N ASP A 202 7.52 -0.99 -8.05
CA ASP A 202 8.37 0.15 -8.33
C ASP A 202 7.71 1.04 -9.38
N ASP A 203 8.15 2.28 -9.45
CA ASP A 203 7.79 3.23 -10.50
C ASP A 203 6.28 3.26 -10.81
N VAL A 204 5.53 3.74 -9.81
CA VAL A 204 4.06 3.83 -9.88
C VAL A 204 3.65 5.08 -10.65
N TYR A 205 2.88 4.89 -11.71
CA TYR A 205 2.46 5.93 -12.65
C TYR A 205 0.95 6.00 -12.81
N LEU A 206 0.45 7.20 -13.03
CA LEU A 206 -0.93 7.51 -13.39
C LEU A 206 -0.95 8.15 -14.79
N ASP A 207 -1.91 7.77 -15.64
CA ASP A 207 -2.13 8.32 -16.98
C ASP A 207 -3.01 9.58 -16.89
N PRO A 208 -2.47 10.80 -17.01
CA PRO A 208 -3.24 12.03 -16.93
C PRO A 208 -3.92 12.36 -18.24
N TRP A 209 -5.17 12.74 -18.18
CA TRP A 209 -5.98 13.13 -19.34
C TRP A 209 -5.42 14.30 -20.15
N LYS A 210 -4.82 15.28 -19.48
CA LYS A 210 -4.47 16.57 -20.05
C LYS A 210 -3.40 16.54 -21.15
N ASP A 211 -2.69 15.43 -21.30
CA ASP A 211 -1.55 15.29 -22.22
C ASP A 211 -1.82 14.29 -23.37
N ARG A 212 -3.08 14.09 -23.74
CA ARG A 212 -3.49 13.29 -24.89
C ARG A 212 -3.79 14.12 -26.13
#